data_3ca19ed91573358e72119b1dcb1ba47c
#
_entry.id   3ca19ed91573358e72119b1dcb1ba47c
#
_cell.length_a   1.000
_cell.length_b   1.000
_cell.length_c   1.000
_cell.angle_alpha   90.00
_cell.angle_beta   90.00
_cell.angle_gamma   90.00
#
_symmetry.space_group_name_H-M   'P 1'
#
loop_
_entity.id
_entity.type
_entity.pdbx_description
1 polymer ?
#
loop_
_entity_poly.entity_id
_entity_poly.type
_entity_poly.pdbx_seq_one_letter_code
_entity_poly.pdbx_strand_id
1 'polypeptide(L)'
;MVTTITLISKPDCHLCDVAREIVESVVADLPEDSFEVEEKSILDDPALYELWWEKIPVVLIDGSVHGHWRVSPDRLRAALDSAMA
;
A
#
# COMPACT_ATOMS: atom_id res chain seq x y z
N MET A 1 5.48 6.16 17.31
CA MET A 1 6.05 6.07 15.95
C MET A 1 4.96 5.78 14.95
N VAL A 2 5.05 6.39 13.78
CA VAL A 2 4.07 6.24 12.72
C VAL A 2 4.47 5.09 11.80
N THR A 3 3.52 4.20 11.50
CA THR A 3 3.73 3.13 10.52
C THR A 3 3.47 3.68 9.11
N THR A 4 4.38 3.46 8.19
CA THR A 4 4.26 3.93 6.82
C THR A 4 3.73 2.83 5.91
N ILE A 5 2.64 3.14 5.20
CA ILE A 5 2.05 2.26 4.20
C ILE A 5 2.45 2.83 2.84
N THR A 6 3.15 2.05 2.04
CA THR A 6 3.57 2.46 0.71
C THR A 6 2.77 1.71 -0.35
N LEU A 7 2.10 2.44 -1.22
CA LEU A 7 1.43 1.87 -2.39
C LEU A 7 2.29 2.09 -3.61
N ILE A 8 2.71 1.01 -4.26
CA ILE A 8 3.48 1.09 -5.49
C ILE A 8 2.55 0.82 -6.66
N SER A 9 2.48 1.77 -7.59
CA SER A 9 1.48 1.81 -8.65
C SER A 9 2.07 2.34 -9.95
N LYS A 10 1.20 2.57 -10.93
CA LYS A 10 1.52 3.32 -12.15
C LYS A 10 0.30 4.12 -12.58
N PRO A 11 0.45 5.15 -13.44
CA PRO A 11 -0.69 5.83 -14.05
C PRO A 11 -1.55 4.87 -14.87
N ASP A 12 -2.83 5.16 -15.00
CA ASP A 12 -3.80 4.41 -15.82
C ASP A 12 -3.89 2.92 -15.44
N CYS A 13 -3.79 2.64 -14.16
CA CYS A 13 -3.88 1.28 -13.63
C CYS A 13 -5.16 1.14 -12.80
N HIS A 14 -6.16 0.43 -13.32
CA HIS A 14 -7.44 0.24 -12.62
C HIS A 14 -7.26 -0.49 -11.28
N LEU A 15 -6.47 -1.56 -11.25
CA LEU A 15 -6.21 -2.30 -10.01
C LEU A 15 -5.48 -1.45 -8.98
N CYS A 16 -4.62 -0.54 -9.44
CA CYS A 16 -3.94 0.39 -8.55
C CYS A 16 -4.92 1.38 -7.93
N ASP A 17 -5.89 1.85 -8.71
CA ASP A 17 -6.94 2.75 -8.22
C ASP A 17 -7.80 2.05 -7.16
N VAL A 18 -8.17 0.80 -7.40
CA VAL A 18 -8.92 0.00 -6.43
C VAL A 18 -8.10 -0.20 -5.15
N ALA A 19 -6.82 -0.51 -5.28
CA ALA A 19 -5.94 -0.69 -4.13
C ALA A 19 -5.83 0.59 -3.31
N ARG A 20 -5.72 1.74 -3.97
CA ARG A 20 -5.66 3.04 -3.30
C ARG A 20 -6.91 3.30 -2.48
N GLU A 21 -8.08 3.06 -3.06
CA GLU A 21 -9.36 3.24 -2.36
C GLU A 21 -9.45 2.33 -1.14
N ILE A 22 -9.00 1.08 -1.25
CA ILE A 22 -9.01 0.14 -0.13
C ILE A 22 -8.08 0.61 0.99
N VAL A 23 -6.86 1.02 0.65
CA VAL A 23 -5.90 1.51 1.64
C VAL A 23 -6.46 2.73 2.36
N GLU A 24 -6.98 3.70 1.62
CA GLU A 24 -7.55 4.91 2.20
C GLU A 24 -8.74 4.60 3.11
N SER A 25 -9.61 3.70 2.69
CA SER A 25 -10.79 3.31 3.47
C SER A 25 -10.41 2.62 4.78
N VAL A 26 -9.45 1.70 4.74
CA VAL A 26 -9.00 0.98 5.93
C VAL A 26 -8.31 1.94 6.91
N VAL A 27 -7.43 2.80 6.41
CA VAL A 27 -6.72 3.77 7.25
C VAL A 27 -7.66 4.77 7.88
N ALA A 28 -8.72 5.18 7.17
CA ALA A 28 -9.71 6.12 7.69
C ALA A 28 -10.45 5.59 8.92
N ASP A 29 -10.54 4.28 9.08
CA ASP A 29 -11.20 3.63 10.22
C ASP A 29 -10.26 3.42 11.41
N LEU A 30 -8.98 3.80 11.28
CA LEU A 30 -7.96 3.61 12.31
C LEU A 30 -7.58 4.94 12.94
N PRO A 31 -6.87 4.93 14.09
CA PRO A 31 -6.47 6.19 14.75
C PRO A 31 -5.67 7.09 13.80
N GLU A 32 -6.04 8.37 13.79
CA GLU A 32 -5.60 9.36 12.80
C GLU A 32 -4.07 9.48 12.67
N ASP A 33 -3.36 9.47 13.77
CA ASP A 33 -1.92 9.72 13.78
C ASP A 33 -1.07 8.46 13.78
N SER A 34 -1.70 7.30 13.53
CA SER A 34 -0.99 6.01 13.61
C SER A 34 -0.33 5.60 12.31
N PHE A 35 -0.81 6.11 11.17
CA PHE A 35 -0.35 5.68 9.85
C PHE A 35 -0.12 6.84 8.91
N GLU A 36 0.94 6.71 8.10
CA GLU A 36 1.17 7.56 6.94
C GLU A 36 1.02 6.71 5.68
N VAL A 37 0.39 7.27 4.66
CA VAL A 37 0.25 6.62 3.36
C VAL A 37 1.04 7.40 2.34
N GLU A 38 1.95 6.72 1.65
CA GLU A 38 2.67 7.30 0.52
C GLU A 38 2.43 6.44 -0.72
N GLU A 39 2.41 7.08 -1.88
CA GLU A 39 2.27 6.38 -3.15
C GLU A 39 3.49 6.68 -4.01
N LYS A 40 4.06 5.62 -4.62
CA LYS A 40 5.20 5.73 -5.52
C LYS A 40 4.86 5.07 -6.84
N SER A 41 5.21 5.72 -7.94
CA SER A 41 5.04 5.15 -9.26
C SER A 41 6.28 4.40 -9.69
N ILE A 42 6.08 3.25 -10.34
CA ILE A 42 7.21 2.51 -10.93
C ILE A 42 7.86 3.30 -12.07
N LEU A 43 7.17 4.33 -12.60
CA LEU A 43 7.74 5.17 -13.66
C LEU A 43 8.70 6.24 -13.13
N ASP A 44 8.66 6.50 -11.83
CA ASP A 44 9.50 7.54 -11.21
C ASP A 44 10.87 7.03 -10.79
N ASP A 45 11.05 5.71 -10.73
CA ASP A 45 12.30 5.11 -10.26
C ASP A 45 12.56 3.79 -10.98
N PRO A 46 13.66 3.70 -11.76
CA PRO A 46 13.99 2.45 -12.47
C PRO A 46 14.13 1.23 -11.55
N ALA A 47 14.58 1.42 -10.32
CA ALA A 47 14.70 0.32 -9.37
C ALA A 47 13.34 -0.22 -8.96
N LEU A 48 12.36 0.66 -8.76
CA LEU A 48 10.99 0.25 -8.47
C LEU A 48 10.37 -0.47 -9.67
N TYR A 49 10.61 0.03 -10.87
CA TYR A 49 10.13 -0.61 -12.08
C TYR A 49 10.64 -2.05 -12.17
N GLU A 50 11.94 -2.24 -12.03
CA GLU A 50 12.55 -3.56 -12.12
C GLU A 50 12.00 -4.55 -11.10
N LEU A 51 11.78 -4.09 -9.87
CA LEU A 51 11.30 -4.95 -8.79
C LEU A 51 9.82 -5.29 -8.93
N TRP A 52 9.00 -4.35 -9.40
CA TRP A 52 7.55 -4.45 -9.18
C TRP A 52 6.66 -4.35 -10.42
N TRP A 53 7.20 -4.13 -11.61
CA TRP A 53 6.37 -3.84 -12.80
C TRP A 53 5.34 -4.94 -13.09
N GLU A 54 5.62 -6.19 -12.78
CA GLU A 54 4.69 -7.30 -12.97
C GLU A 54 3.75 -7.52 -11.78
N LYS A 55 3.99 -6.85 -10.66
CA LYS A 55 3.31 -7.14 -9.39
C LYS A 55 2.44 -6.01 -8.89
N ILE A 56 2.45 -4.87 -9.56
CA ILE A 56 1.63 -3.73 -9.11
C ILE A 56 0.15 -4.05 -9.22
N PRO A 57 -0.69 -3.50 -8.32
CA PRO A 57 -0.29 -2.68 -7.17
C PRO A 57 0.39 -3.49 -6.07
N VAL A 58 1.39 -2.89 -5.42
CA VAL A 58 2.09 -3.51 -4.29
C VAL A 58 1.87 -2.65 -3.05
N VAL A 59 1.54 -3.28 -1.94
CA VAL A 59 1.42 -2.60 -0.65
C VAL A 59 2.56 -3.04 0.25
N LEU A 60 3.31 -2.06 0.72
CA LEU A 60 4.37 -2.27 1.71
C LEU A 60 3.95 -1.67 3.05
N ILE A 61 4.29 -2.34 4.13
CA ILE A 61 4.09 -1.82 5.49
C ILE A 61 5.48 -1.72 6.11
N ASP A 62 5.92 -0.51 6.38
CA ASP A 62 7.28 -0.21 6.86
C ASP A 62 8.36 -0.89 6.01
N GLY A 63 8.17 -0.87 4.71
CA GLY A 63 9.12 -1.44 3.75
C GLY A 63 9.00 -2.94 3.49
N SER A 64 8.13 -3.63 4.23
CA SER A 64 7.91 -5.07 4.04
C SER A 64 6.69 -5.33 3.17
N VAL A 65 6.80 -6.23 2.21
CA VAL A 65 5.69 -6.55 1.31
C VAL A 65 4.53 -7.15 2.09
N HIS A 66 3.38 -6.49 2.02
CA HIS A 66 2.13 -7.01 2.57
C HIS A 66 1.37 -7.83 1.52
N GLY A 67 1.29 -7.33 0.30
CA GLY A 67 0.59 -8.00 -0.77
C GLY A 67 0.78 -7.31 -2.11
N HIS A 68 0.30 -7.96 -3.17
CA HIS A 68 0.39 -7.44 -4.53
C HIS A 68 -0.82 -7.88 -5.35
N TRP A 69 -1.03 -7.23 -6.51
CA TRP A 69 -2.17 -7.39 -7.42
C TRP A 69 -3.50 -7.00 -6.79
N ARG A 70 -4.00 -7.79 -5.87
CA ARG A 70 -5.27 -7.51 -5.19
C ARG A 70 -5.05 -7.30 -3.72
N VAL A 71 -5.65 -6.24 -3.18
CA VAL A 71 -5.56 -5.91 -1.76
C VAL A 71 -6.84 -6.36 -1.09
N SER A 72 -6.72 -7.18 -0.04
CA SER A 72 -7.86 -7.57 0.79
C SER A 72 -8.01 -6.56 1.93
N PRO A 73 -9.17 -5.88 2.05
CA PRO A 73 -9.39 -4.95 3.16
C PRO A 73 -9.23 -5.63 4.52
N ASP A 74 -9.75 -6.82 4.68
CA ASP A 74 -9.71 -7.55 5.95
C ASP A 74 -8.27 -7.94 6.33
N ARG A 75 -7.49 -8.41 5.38
CA ARG A 75 -6.10 -8.78 5.62
C ARG A 75 -5.23 -7.55 5.91
N LEU A 76 -5.47 -6.46 5.19
CA LEU A 76 -4.76 -5.21 5.44
C LEU A 76 -5.09 -4.68 6.83
N ARG A 77 -6.38 -4.68 7.20
CA ARG A 77 -6.82 -4.25 8.52
C ARG A 77 -6.14 -5.06 9.62
N ALA A 78 -6.11 -6.37 9.47
CA ALA A 78 -5.47 -7.26 10.45
C ALA A 78 -3.98 -6.97 10.59
N ALA A 79 -3.29 -6.73 9.47
CA ALA A 79 -1.86 -6.41 9.48
C ALA A 79 -1.59 -5.06 10.17
N LEU A 80 -2.44 -4.06 9.93
CA LEU A 80 -2.28 -2.75 10.56
C LEU A 80 -2.62 -2.79 12.04
N ASP A 81 -3.64 -3.55 12.44
CA ASP A 81 -3.96 -3.76 13.86
C ASP A 81 -2.77 -4.42 14.57
N SER A 82 -2.12 -5.37 13.93
CA SER A 82 -0.93 -6.03 14.46
C SER A 82 0.25 -5.06 14.61
N ALA A 83 0.39 -4.13 13.67
CA ALA A 83 1.46 -3.13 13.71
C ALA A 83 1.25 -2.12 14.84
N MET A 84 0.02 -1.91 15.28
CA MET A 84 -0.31 -1.02 16.40
C MET A 84 -0.12 -1.66 17.77
N ALA A 85 -0.06 -2.99 17.81
CA ALA A 85 0.00 -3.74 19.07
C ALA A 85 1.34 -3.60 19.78
#